data_9be43447865ff4efcaf2e481aa22e5c7
#
_entry.id   9be43447865ff4efcaf2e481aa22e5c7
#
_cell.length_a   1.000
_cell.length_b   1.000
_cell.length_c   1.000
_cell.angle_alpha   90.00
_cell.angle_beta   90.00
_cell.angle_gamma   90.00
#
_symmetry.space_group_name_H-M   'P 1'
#
loop_
_entity.id
_entity.type
_entity.pdbx_description
1 polymer ?
#
loop_
_entity_poly.entity_id
_entity_poly.type
_entity_poly.pdbx_seq_one_letter_code
_entity_poly.pdbx_strand_id
1 'polypeptide(L)'
;MIGLYLTEHLLNKKHCVYAVDARKNDIIGTNPNYHFTQCDINDKDVITSIMNSNKIDVLVHLANSVDNDIDPYVTDVEMKKSKICDKYLYSAASDAGVRSIVILSTTQVYGLQKGREPIRETTSEKAGTNYADMKLTSEKYLMKALKKSSTVGVVARVAPIYDAEYTQNLRDRVFDSRENVAYIFKDGEYGYSFCCIYNLIDFINGIINIPDGKYDGIYNVADTNAITAKEIIDYEKAHHRIGAVIQKNGTMAISINKGKMKTDYRYFDPSTTFNNWYIDNTKARRIAPLRWSFKNTK
;
A
#
# COMPACT_ATOMS: atom_id res chain seq x y z
N MET A 1 -3.87 10.41 3.69
CA MET A 1 -3.67 10.51 2.24
C MET A 1 -4.59 9.57 1.46
N ILE A 2 -4.39 8.26 1.40
CA ILE A 2 -5.16 7.31 0.56
C ILE A 2 -6.68 7.46 0.75
N GLY A 3 -7.14 7.51 2.01
CA GLY A 3 -8.57 7.65 2.32
C GLY A 3 -9.21 8.90 1.73
N LEU A 4 -8.49 10.02 1.71
CA LEU A 4 -8.97 11.26 1.12
C LEU A 4 -9.17 11.12 -0.39
N TYR A 5 -8.12 10.70 -1.12
CA TYR A 5 -8.20 10.47 -2.57
C TYR A 5 -9.31 9.50 -2.96
N LEU A 6 -9.44 8.39 -2.21
CA LEU A 6 -10.50 7.42 -2.45
C LEU A 6 -11.88 8.01 -2.21
N THR A 7 -12.08 8.73 -1.11
CA THR A 7 -13.35 9.36 -0.77
C THR A 7 -13.78 10.36 -1.84
N GLU A 8 -12.89 11.27 -2.24
CA GLU A 8 -13.18 12.23 -3.31
C GLU A 8 -13.54 11.53 -4.63
N HIS A 9 -12.77 10.50 -5.00
CA HIS A 9 -13.06 9.73 -6.22
C HIS A 9 -14.45 9.08 -6.16
N LEU A 10 -14.78 8.41 -5.05
CA LEU A 10 -16.05 7.72 -4.89
C LEU A 10 -17.25 8.68 -4.87
N LEU A 11 -17.12 9.82 -4.19
CA LEU A 11 -18.14 10.88 -4.20
C LEU A 11 -18.37 11.44 -5.60
N ASN A 12 -17.32 11.64 -6.38
CA ASN A 12 -17.41 12.06 -7.79
C ASN A 12 -18.11 11.00 -8.65
N LYS A 13 -18.02 9.72 -8.28
CA LYS A 13 -18.75 8.60 -8.90
C LYS A 13 -20.16 8.39 -8.33
N LYS A 14 -20.64 9.30 -7.45
CA LYS A 14 -21.97 9.28 -6.84
C LYS A 14 -22.20 8.12 -5.85
N HIS A 15 -21.11 7.53 -5.32
CA HIS A 15 -21.23 6.59 -4.20
C HIS A 15 -21.59 7.34 -2.91
N CYS A 16 -22.29 6.67 -2.00
CA CYS A 16 -22.45 7.12 -0.62
C CYS A 16 -21.26 6.60 0.19
N VAL A 17 -20.53 7.48 0.88
CA VAL A 17 -19.30 7.16 1.59
C VAL A 17 -19.47 7.41 3.07
N TYR A 18 -19.32 6.36 3.86
CA TYR A 18 -19.26 6.40 5.32
C TYR A 18 -17.79 6.29 5.75
N ALA A 19 -17.17 7.41 6.06
CA ALA A 19 -15.77 7.47 6.43
C ALA A 19 -15.59 7.48 7.95
N VAL A 20 -14.62 6.71 8.44
CA VAL A 20 -14.26 6.64 9.84
C VAL A 20 -12.78 6.90 10.01
N ASP A 21 -12.40 7.81 10.89
CA ASP A 21 -11.01 8.09 11.28
C ASP A 21 -10.98 8.58 12.73
N ALA A 22 -9.92 8.27 13.46
CA ALA A 22 -9.70 8.81 14.80
C ALA A 22 -9.40 10.30 14.79
N ARG A 23 -8.89 10.83 13.68
CA ARG A 23 -8.61 12.25 13.47
C ARG A 23 -9.77 12.91 12.75
N LYS A 24 -10.12 14.13 13.19
CA LYS A 24 -11.12 14.95 12.52
C LYS A 24 -10.68 15.25 11.08
N ASN A 25 -11.61 15.15 10.16
CA ASN A 25 -11.37 15.47 8.75
C ASN A 25 -12.46 16.43 8.26
N ASP A 26 -12.08 17.69 8.04
CA ASP A 26 -12.97 18.75 7.54
C ASP A 26 -12.71 19.07 6.05
N ILE A 27 -11.86 18.29 5.35
CA ILE A 27 -11.34 18.62 4.01
C ILE A 27 -12.40 18.41 2.91
N ILE A 28 -13.30 17.45 3.09
CA ILE A 28 -14.28 17.06 2.02
C ILE A 28 -15.48 18.00 1.96
N GLY A 29 -15.66 18.88 2.94
CA GLY A 29 -16.74 19.85 2.97
C GLY A 29 -18.14 19.21 3.06
N THR A 30 -19.16 19.92 2.57
CA THR A 30 -20.56 19.50 2.62
C THR A 30 -20.94 18.75 1.34
N ASN A 31 -20.87 17.43 1.37
CA ASN A 31 -21.42 16.58 0.30
C ASN A 31 -22.51 15.71 0.91
N PRO A 32 -23.74 15.67 0.35
CA PRO A 32 -24.86 14.92 0.93
C PRO A 32 -24.62 13.40 0.96
N ASN A 33 -23.70 12.90 0.15
CA ASN A 33 -23.33 11.49 0.13
C ASN A 33 -22.07 11.18 0.99
N TYR A 34 -21.56 12.16 1.75
CA TYR A 34 -20.41 11.99 2.63
C TYR A 34 -20.84 12.03 4.09
N HIS A 35 -20.58 10.94 4.79
CA HIS A 35 -20.88 10.78 6.22
C HIS A 35 -19.59 10.47 6.97
N PHE A 36 -19.15 11.40 7.80
CA PHE A 36 -17.92 11.22 8.59
C PHE A 36 -18.25 10.93 10.05
N THR A 37 -17.64 9.90 10.60
CA THR A 37 -17.69 9.57 12.01
C THR A 37 -16.28 9.59 12.59
N GLN A 38 -16.03 10.51 13.52
CA GLN A 38 -14.77 10.52 14.26
C GLN A 38 -14.83 9.45 15.36
N CYS A 39 -14.13 8.34 15.19
CA CYS A 39 -13.95 7.34 16.24
C CYS A 39 -12.69 6.50 16.02
N ASP A 40 -12.21 5.87 17.08
CA ASP A 40 -11.17 4.85 16.98
C ASP A 40 -11.75 3.60 16.31
N ILE A 41 -11.01 3.00 15.38
CA ILE A 41 -11.42 1.76 14.71
C ILE A 41 -11.63 0.59 15.69
N ASN A 42 -11.10 0.68 16.90
CA ASN A 42 -11.33 -0.29 17.97
C ASN A 42 -12.65 -0.08 18.71
N ASP A 43 -13.39 0.99 18.42
CA ASP A 43 -14.75 1.20 18.95
C ASP A 43 -15.75 0.32 18.18
N LYS A 44 -15.89 -0.91 18.70
CA LYS A 44 -16.65 -1.97 18.05
C LYS A 44 -18.11 -1.65 17.86
N ASP A 45 -18.71 -0.98 18.85
CA ASP A 45 -20.14 -0.71 18.86
C ASP A 45 -20.48 0.33 17.79
N VAL A 46 -19.68 1.40 17.68
CA VAL A 46 -19.83 2.42 16.66
C VAL A 46 -19.63 1.83 15.26
N ILE A 47 -18.56 1.07 15.04
CA ILE A 47 -18.25 0.48 13.74
C ILE A 47 -19.35 -0.51 13.30
N THR A 48 -19.81 -1.38 14.21
CA THR A 48 -20.89 -2.33 13.92
C THR A 48 -22.21 -1.61 13.63
N SER A 49 -22.51 -0.56 14.39
CA SER A 49 -23.72 0.25 14.18
C SER A 49 -23.70 0.91 12.79
N ILE A 50 -22.56 1.49 12.38
CA ILE A 50 -22.44 2.08 11.04
C ILE A 50 -22.73 1.05 9.95
N MET A 51 -22.14 -0.16 10.03
CA MET A 51 -22.32 -1.19 9.02
C MET A 51 -23.77 -1.66 8.93
N ASN A 52 -24.40 -1.94 10.07
CA ASN A 52 -25.77 -2.47 10.13
C ASN A 52 -26.82 -1.43 9.74
N SER A 53 -26.70 -0.19 10.26
CA SER A 53 -27.72 0.85 10.06
C SER A 53 -27.73 1.41 8.64
N ASN A 54 -26.59 1.38 7.95
CA ASN A 54 -26.44 2.00 6.64
C ASN A 54 -26.32 1.00 5.49
N LYS A 55 -26.46 -0.30 5.76
CA LYS A 55 -26.39 -1.37 4.75
C LYS A 55 -25.14 -1.24 3.86
N ILE A 56 -23.99 -1.21 4.49
CA ILE A 56 -22.72 -1.01 3.79
C ILE A 56 -22.46 -2.16 2.81
N ASP A 57 -22.27 -1.85 1.54
CA ASP A 57 -21.95 -2.83 0.49
C ASP A 57 -20.50 -3.28 0.53
N VAL A 58 -19.59 -2.32 0.71
CA VAL A 58 -18.14 -2.56 0.63
C VAL A 58 -17.43 -1.90 1.80
N LEU A 59 -16.62 -2.68 2.50
CA LEU A 59 -15.68 -2.18 3.49
C LEU A 59 -14.28 -2.05 2.86
N VAL A 60 -13.71 -0.84 2.86
CA VAL A 60 -12.31 -0.62 2.49
C VAL A 60 -11.51 -0.29 3.74
N HIS A 61 -10.69 -1.23 4.18
CA HIS A 61 -9.90 -1.08 5.40
C HIS A 61 -8.54 -0.46 5.09
N LEU A 62 -8.45 0.85 5.31
CA LEU A 62 -7.24 1.67 5.13
C LEU A 62 -6.56 2.01 6.46
N ALA A 63 -7.30 1.88 7.57
CA ALA A 63 -6.80 2.28 8.88
C ALA A 63 -5.60 1.44 9.28
N ASN A 64 -4.54 2.12 9.70
CA ASN A 64 -3.35 1.51 10.26
C ASN A 64 -2.76 2.47 11.29
N SER A 65 -2.16 1.92 12.33
CA SER A 65 -1.46 2.70 13.36
C SER A 65 -0.05 3.12 12.95
N VAL A 66 0.34 2.87 11.70
CA VAL A 66 1.71 3.09 11.21
C VAL A 66 1.69 4.07 10.06
N ASP A 67 2.50 5.10 10.13
CA ASP A 67 2.78 5.98 9.02
C ASP A 67 3.51 5.20 7.91
N ASN A 68 3.21 5.53 6.65
CA ASN A 68 3.69 4.79 5.46
C ASN A 68 5.15 5.10 5.11
N ASP A 69 6.04 4.98 6.06
CA ASP A 69 7.48 5.06 5.79
C ASP A 69 8.01 3.78 5.14
N ILE A 70 9.07 3.90 4.39
CA ILE A 70 9.78 2.76 3.76
C ILE A 70 10.22 1.72 4.79
N ASP A 71 10.46 2.14 6.02
CA ASP A 71 10.82 1.28 7.16
C ASP A 71 9.94 1.64 8.37
N PRO A 72 8.62 1.38 8.29
CA PRO A 72 7.73 1.71 9.38
C PRO A 72 8.08 0.88 10.60
N TYR A 73 8.51 1.57 11.65
CA TYR A 73 8.74 0.91 12.94
C TYR A 73 7.40 0.60 13.57
N VAL A 74 7.07 -0.68 13.64
CA VAL A 74 5.86 -1.18 14.30
C VAL A 74 6.25 -1.81 15.63
N THR A 75 5.70 -1.30 16.71
CA THR A 75 5.89 -1.86 18.05
C THR A 75 5.07 -3.13 18.25
N ASP A 76 5.47 -3.97 19.20
CA ASP A 76 4.70 -5.17 19.59
C ASP A 76 3.29 -4.80 20.07
N VAL A 77 3.11 -3.62 20.67
CA VAL A 77 1.81 -3.11 21.14
C VAL A 77 0.90 -2.80 19.95
N GLU A 78 1.42 -2.11 18.93
CA GLU A 78 0.69 -1.79 17.71
C GLU A 78 0.33 -3.06 16.93
N MET A 79 1.26 -4.01 16.81
CA MET A 79 0.96 -5.32 16.23
C MET A 79 -0.20 -6.04 16.94
N LYS A 80 -0.21 -6.04 18.29
CA LYS A 80 -1.30 -6.66 19.05
C LYS A 80 -2.63 -5.95 18.85
N LYS A 81 -2.63 -4.61 18.86
CA LYS A 81 -3.84 -3.82 18.62
C LYS A 81 -4.41 -4.07 17.21
N SER A 82 -3.57 -4.03 16.17
CA SER A 82 -3.97 -4.33 14.80
C SER A 82 -4.58 -5.74 14.69
N LYS A 83 -3.95 -6.77 15.26
CA LYS A 83 -4.47 -8.14 15.25
C LYS A 83 -5.86 -8.27 15.87
N ILE A 84 -6.11 -7.57 16.98
CA ILE A 84 -7.41 -7.58 17.66
C ILE A 84 -8.46 -6.87 16.80
N CYS A 85 -8.11 -5.71 16.25
CA CYS A 85 -8.97 -4.93 15.39
C CYS A 85 -9.35 -5.71 14.13
N ASP A 86 -8.38 -6.22 13.38
CA ASP A 86 -8.59 -6.92 12.12
C ASP A 86 -9.50 -8.15 12.30
N LYS A 87 -9.22 -8.95 13.32
CA LYS A 87 -10.02 -10.14 13.63
C LYS A 87 -11.49 -9.81 13.90
N TYR A 88 -11.73 -8.73 14.63
CA TYR A 88 -13.07 -8.27 14.94
C TYR A 88 -13.75 -7.68 13.70
N LEU A 89 -13.08 -6.72 13.03
CA LEU A 89 -13.62 -5.95 11.93
C LEU A 89 -14.11 -6.84 10.78
N TYR A 90 -13.30 -7.83 10.39
CA TYR A 90 -13.65 -8.72 9.28
C TYR A 90 -14.83 -9.64 9.61
N SER A 91 -14.92 -10.12 10.87
CA SER A 91 -16.07 -10.90 11.32
C SER A 91 -17.32 -10.04 11.34
N ALA A 92 -17.26 -8.85 11.94
CA ALA A 92 -18.40 -7.95 12.04
C ALA A 92 -18.93 -7.51 10.67
N ALA A 93 -18.02 -7.23 9.70
CA ALA A 93 -18.41 -6.90 8.34
C ALA A 93 -19.10 -8.09 7.63
N SER A 94 -18.59 -9.30 7.82
CA SER A 94 -19.21 -10.51 7.29
C SER A 94 -20.58 -10.75 7.89
N ASP A 95 -20.74 -10.60 9.21
CA ASP A 95 -22.00 -10.78 9.93
C ASP A 95 -23.04 -9.71 9.56
N ALA A 96 -22.59 -8.49 9.24
CA ALA A 96 -23.43 -7.41 8.73
C ALA A 96 -23.85 -7.60 7.26
N GLY A 97 -23.38 -8.64 6.58
CA GLY A 97 -23.71 -8.92 5.19
C GLY A 97 -23.01 -8.00 4.17
N VAL A 98 -21.87 -7.41 4.55
CA VAL A 98 -21.04 -6.65 3.62
C VAL A 98 -20.62 -7.53 2.44
N ARG A 99 -20.88 -7.08 1.22
CA ARG A 99 -20.63 -7.86 -0.01
C ARG A 99 -19.13 -8.13 -0.21
N SER A 100 -18.30 -7.13 0.01
CA SER A 100 -16.85 -7.30 -0.11
C SER A 100 -16.04 -6.49 0.90
N ILE A 101 -14.91 -7.05 1.31
CA ILE A 101 -13.92 -6.41 2.17
C ILE A 101 -12.63 -6.27 1.37
N VAL A 102 -12.15 -5.04 1.20
CA VAL A 102 -10.87 -4.72 0.56
C VAL A 102 -9.90 -4.28 1.64
N ILE A 103 -8.78 -4.98 1.77
CA ILE A 103 -7.72 -4.59 2.70
C ILE A 103 -6.46 -4.17 1.96
N LEU A 104 -5.77 -3.15 2.48
CA LEU A 104 -4.45 -2.78 2.00
C LEU A 104 -3.37 -3.56 2.75
N SER A 105 -2.69 -4.41 1.99
CA SER A 105 -1.44 -5.05 2.36
C SER A 105 -0.27 -4.37 1.64
N THR A 106 0.89 -4.98 1.65
CA THR A 106 2.11 -4.43 1.08
C THR A 106 2.90 -5.49 0.32
N THR A 107 3.61 -5.09 -0.72
CA THR A 107 4.57 -5.98 -1.40
C THR A 107 5.76 -6.37 -0.51
N GLN A 108 5.98 -5.69 0.61
CA GLN A 108 7.02 -6.06 1.58
C GLN A 108 6.80 -7.45 2.21
N VAL A 109 5.58 -8.01 2.15
CA VAL A 109 5.30 -9.38 2.62
C VAL A 109 6.11 -10.44 1.88
N TYR A 110 6.54 -10.15 0.66
CA TYR A 110 7.41 -11.05 -0.11
C TYR A 110 8.85 -11.05 0.40
N GLY A 111 9.27 -10.02 1.13
CA GLY A 111 10.65 -9.86 1.58
C GLY A 111 11.65 -9.91 0.42
N LEU A 112 12.88 -10.22 0.74
CA LEU A 112 13.95 -10.30 -0.24
C LEU A 112 13.84 -11.58 -1.07
N GLN A 113 13.56 -11.45 -2.35
CA GLN A 113 13.54 -12.55 -3.30
C GLN A 113 14.88 -12.65 -4.03
N LYS A 114 15.34 -13.87 -4.24
CA LYS A 114 16.55 -14.14 -5.07
C LYS A 114 16.11 -14.54 -6.46
N GLY A 115 16.72 -13.99 -7.48
CA GLY A 115 16.44 -14.37 -8.87
C GLY A 115 15.98 -13.21 -9.75
N ARG A 116 15.62 -13.50 -10.99
CA ARG A 116 15.21 -12.53 -12.02
C ARG A 116 13.72 -12.59 -12.34
N GLU A 117 13.00 -13.53 -11.71
CA GLU A 117 11.59 -13.70 -12.00
C GLU A 117 10.76 -12.59 -11.37
N PRO A 118 9.73 -12.09 -12.07
CA PRO A 118 8.79 -11.15 -11.48
C PRO A 118 8.11 -11.72 -10.24
N ILE A 119 7.89 -10.87 -9.25
CA ILE A 119 7.18 -11.24 -8.02
C ILE A 119 5.69 -11.29 -8.32
N ARG A 120 5.11 -12.48 -8.20
CA ARG A 120 3.68 -12.74 -8.40
C ARG A 120 2.98 -12.99 -7.07
N GLU A 121 1.65 -13.01 -7.10
CA GLU A 121 0.84 -13.32 -5.91
C GLU A 121 1.10 -14.73 -5.36
N THR A 122 1.65 -15.63 -6.19
CA THR A 122 2.07 -17.00 -5.82
C THR A 122 3.49 -17.09 -5.28
N THR A 123 4.26 -15.99 -5.31
CA THR A 123 5.61 -15.95 -4.76
C THR A 123 5.55 -16.13 -3.24
N SER A 124 6.46 -16.95 -2.70
CA SER A 124 6.51 -17.24 -1.25
C SER A 124 6.72 -15.97 -0.44
N GLU A 125 5.90 -15.81 0.59
CA GLU A 125 6.04 -14.71 1.55
C GLU A 125 7.26 -14.97 2.45
N LYS A 126 8.01 -13.90 2.70
CA LYS A 126 9.19 -13.86 3.58
C LYS A 126 9.24 -12.52 4.30
N ALA A 127 8.19 -12.23 5.06
CA ALA A 127 8.12 -10.98 5.81
C ALA A 127 9.39 -10.78 6.66
N GLY A 128 10.10 -9.68 6.41
CA GLY A 128 11.38 -9.36 7.06
C GLY A 128 11.29 -8.21 8.06
N THR A 129 10.11 -7.61 8.21
CA THR A 129 9.85 -6.49 9.13
C THR A 129 8.59 -6.74 9.94
N ASN A 130 8.46 -6.11 11.11
CA ASN A 130 7.23 -6.19 11.92
C ASN A 130 6.01 -5.67 11.14
N TYR A 131 6.20 -4.65 10.30
CA TYR A 131 5.14 -4.12 9.45
C TYR A 131 4.65 -5.16 8.43
N ALA A 132 5.56 -5.78 7.71
CA ALA A 132 5.20 -6.82 6.73
C ALA A 132 4.53 -8.03 7.40
N ASP A 133 5.01 -8.44 8.58
CA ASP A 133 4.40 -9.54 9.34
C ASP A 133 3.01 -9.19 9.88
N MET A 134 2.81 -7.95 10.32
CA MET A 134 1.51 -7.42 10.72
C MET A 134 0.52 -7.48 9.55
N LYS A 135 0.92 -7.00 8.36
CA LYS A 135 0.07 -7.03 7.16
C LYS A 135 -0.24 -8.46 6.71
N LEU A 136 0.76 -9.34 6.69
CA LEU A 136 0.56 -10.76 6.37
C LEU A 136 -0.38 -11.46 7.37
N THR A 137 -0.34 -11.07 8.64
CA THR A 137 -1.26 -11.56 9.66
C THR A 137 -2.69 -11.09 9.39
N SER A 138 -2.87 -9.83 8.99
CA SER A 138 -4.16 -9.25 8.59
C SER A 138 -4.79 -10.00 7.41
N GLU A 139 -3.98 -10.31 6.37
CA GLU A 139 -4.41 -11.14 5.24
C GLU A 139 -4.95 -12.50 5.68
N LYS A 140 -4.21 -13.20 6.56
CA LYS A 140 -4.61 -14.51 7.11
C LYS A 140 -5.91 -14.42 7.92
N TYR A 141 -6.12 -13.34 8.67
CA TYR A 141 -7.36 -13.14 9.42
C TYR A 141 -8.55 -12.89 8.49
N LEU A 142 -8.39 -12.09 7.43
CA LEU A 142 -9.42 -11.90 6.42
C LEU A 142 -9.83 -13.25 5.82
N MET A 143 -8.88 -13.99 5.28
CA MET A 143 -9.17 -15.29 4.65
C MET A 143 -9.82 -16.29 5.62
N LYS A 144 -9.43 -16.26 6.89
CA LYS A 144 -10.04 -17.11 7.92
C LYS A 144 -11.47 -16.70 8.24
N ALA A 145 -11.72 -15.39 8.38
CA ALA A 145 -13.06 -14.86 8.69
C ALA A 145 -14.06 -15.19 7.59
N LEU A 146 -13.62 -15.15 6.32
CA LEU A 146 -14.48 -15.33 5.17
C LEU A 146 -14.63 -16.77 4.67
N LYS A 147 -13.94 -17.74 5.28
CA LYS A 147 -13.92 -19.15 4.80
C LYS A 147 -15.30 -19.78 4.60
N LYS A 148 -16.32 -19.32 5.34
CA LYS A 148 -17.72 -19.82 5.28
C LYS A 148 -18.72 -18.68 5.02
N SER A 149 -18.25 -17.55 4.52
CA SER A 149 -19.05 -16.37 4.24
C SER A 149 -19.31 -16.24 2.74
N SER A 150 -20.39 -15.59 2.38
CA SER A 150 -20.64 -15.08 1.02
C SER A 150 -19.90 -13.77 0.73
N THR A 151 -19.33 -13.14 1.76
CA THR A 151 -18.53 -11.92 1.62
C THR A 151 -17.23 -12.22 0.88
N VAL A 152 -16.92 -11.39 -0.10
CA VAL A 152 -15.68 -11.49 -0.90
C VAL A 152 -14.51 -10.80 -0.21
N GLY A 153 -13.39 -11.46 -0.10
CA GLY A 153 -12.15 -10.89 0.46
C GLY A 153 -11.15 -10.50 -0.62
N VAL A 154 -10.74 -9.24 -0.65
CA VAL A 154 -9.73 -8.71 -1.57
C VAL A 154 -8.54 -8.19 -0.79
N VAL A 155 -7.37 -8.72 -1.07
CA VAL A 155 -6.09 -8.27 -0.52
C VAL A 155 -5.33 -7.52 -1.61
N ALA A 156 -5.13 -6.23 -1.44
CA ALA A 156 -4.26 -5.42 -2.29
C ALA A 156 -2.86 -5.36 -1.68
N ARG A 157 -1.91 -6.14 -2.20
CA ARG A 157 -0.47 -6.02 -1.89
C ARG A 157 0.10 -4.88 -2.72
N VAL A 158 0.15 -3.69 -2.11
CA VAL A 158 0.48 -2.44 -2.81
C VAL A 158 1.98 -2.20 -2.75
N ALA A 159 2.59 -1.84 -3.89
CA ALA A 159 3.95 -1.32 -3.94
C ALA A 159 4.00 0.08 -3.28
N PRO A 160 5.17 0.60 -2.88
CA PRO A 160 5.26 1.91 -2.26
C PRO A 160 4.55 2.98 -3.06
N ILE A 161 3.67 3.73 -2.39
CA ILE A 161 2.75 4.67 -3.05
C ILE A 161 3.42 6.01 -3.27
N TYR A 162 3.08 6.67 -4.38
CA TYR A 162 3.48 8.04 -4.71
C TYR A 162 2.39 8.77 -5.50
N ASP A 163 2.51 10.08 -5.54
CA ASP A 163 1.88 10.98 -6.52
C ASP A 163 2.85 12.11 -6.91
N ALA A 164 2.40 13.13 -7.64
CA ALA A 164 3.24 14.24 -8.07
C ALA A 164 3.77 15.11 -6.91
N GLU A 165 3.02 15.21 -5.82
CA GLU A 165 3.37 16.00 -4.63
C GLU A 165 4.07 15.15 -3.57
N TYR A 166 3.62 13.90 -3.39
CA TYR A 166 4.14 12.96 -2.41
C TYR A 166 5.11 11.98 -3.06
N THR A 167 6.38 12.37 -3.17
CA THR A 167 7.47 11.57 -3.74
C THR A 167 8.41 10.96 -2.69
N GLN A 168 8.07 11.04 -1.41
CA GLN A 168 8.94 10.56 -0.32
C GLN A 168 9.42 9.13 -0.54
N ASN A 169 8.50 8.21 -0.88
CA ASN A 169 8.83 6.81 -1.13
C ASN A 169 9.81 6.61 -2.32
N LEU A 170 9.72 7.47 -3.33
CA LEU A 170 10.66 7.49 -4.47
C LEU A 170 12.03 8.00 -4.02
N ARG A 171 12.04 9.17 -3.40
CA ARG A 171 13.25 9.86 -2.95
C ARG A 171 14.07 8.99 -2.00
N ASP A 172 13.43 8.32 -1.06
CA ASP A 172 14.08 7.46 -0.07
C ASP A 172 14.78 6.24 -0.69
N ARG A 173 14.59 5.96 -1.98
CA ARG A 173 15.35 4.92 -2.71
C ARG A 173 16.73 5.39 -3.15
N VAL A 174 16.95 6.68 -3.26
CA VAL A 174 18.18 7.25 -3.85
C VAL A 174 18.85 8.28 -2.94
N PHE A 175 18.15 8.82 -1.94
CA PHE A 175 18.59 9.98 -1.16
C PHE A 175 18.88 9.62 0.30
N ASP A 176 20.02 10.05 0.82
CA ASP A 176 20.33 10.05 2.25
C ASP A 176 20.11 11.45 2.84
N SER A 177 19.08 11.58 3.66
CA SER A 177 18.72 12.87 4.28
C SER A 177 19.75 13.36 5.29
N ARG A 178 20.57 12.47 5.88
CA ARG A 178 21.59 12.82 6.84
C ARG A 178 22.79 13.48 6.17
N GLU A 179 23.12 13.02 4.96
CA GLU A 179 24.23 13.55 4.17
C GLU A 179 23.76 14.58 3.13
N ASN A 180 22.46 14.76 2.97
CA ASN A 180 21.84 15.62 1.93
C ASN A 180 22.33 15.29 0.52
N VAL A 181 22.49 14.00 0.21
CA VAL A 181 23.08 13.50 -1.02
C VAL A 181 22.25 12.38 -1.59
N ALA A 182 22.07 12.38 -2.91
CA ALA A 182 21.55 11.24 -3.63
C ALA A 182 22.68 10.34 -4.13
N TYR A 183 22.47 9.04 -4.08
CA TYR A 183 23.40 8.04 -4.56
C TYR A 183 22.87 7.37 -5.82
N ILE A 184 23.73 7.29 -6.84
CA ILE A 184 23.46 6.55 -8.07
C ILE A 184 24.53 5.48 -8.27
N PHE A 185 24.10 4.26 -8.56
CA PHE A 185 24.99 3.14 -8.87
C PHE A 185 25.05 2.94 -10.37
N LYS A 186 26.24 2.72 -10.92
CA LYS A 186 26.44 2.57 -12.37
C LYS A 186 25.79 3.73 -13.15
N ASP A 187 24.93 3.40 -14.12
CA ASP A 187 24.18 4.35 -14.96
C ASP A 187 22.84 4.79 -14.38
N GLY A 188 22.39 4.16 -13.27
CA GLY A 188 21.11 4.44 -12.63
C GLY A 188 19.89 3.85 -13.35
N GLU A 189 20.08 3.03 -14.37
CA GLU A 189 18.99 2.43 -15.16
C GLU A 189 18.32 1.23 -14.48
N TYR A 190 18.74 0.89 -13.25
CA TYR A 190 17.99 -0.05 -12.42
C TYR A 190 16.73 0.59 -11.87
N GLY A 191 15.64 -0.17 -11.83
CA GLY A 191 14.34 0.34 -11.46
C GLY A 191 13.71 -0.32 -10.24
N TYR A 192 12.70 0.35 -9.72
CA TYR A 192 11.90 -0.09 -8.59
C TYR A 192 10.43 -0.10 -8.98
N SER A 193 9.67 -1.05 -8.45
CA SER A 193 8.21 -1.02 -8.56
C SER A 193 7.62 -0.11 -7.50
N PHE A 194 6.78 0.81 -7.98
CA PHE A 194 5.97 1.71 -7.16
C PHE A 194 4.51 1.61 -7.57
N CYS A 195 3.64 2.29 -6.87
CA CYS A 195 2.23 2.41 -7.21
C CYS A 195 1.81 3.87 -7.17
N CYS A 196 1.48 4.44 -8.32
CA CYS A 196 0.80 5.72 -8.37
C CYS A 196 -0.53 5.61 -7.61
N ILE A 197 -0.83 6.57 -6.73
CA ILE A 197 -2.04 6.53 -5.92
C ILE A 197 -3.30 6.39 -6.76
N TYR A 198 -3.35 7.00 -7.95
CA TYR A 198 -4.50 6.90 -8.86
C TYR A 198 -4.71 5.49 -9.42
N ASN A 199 -3.64 4.69 -9.60
CA ASN A 199 -3.76 3.28 -9.96
C ASN A 199 -4.40 2.46 -8.83
N LEU A 200 -4.05 2.74 -7.59
CA LEU A 200 -4.68 2.10 -6.43
C LEU A 200 -6.15 2.49 -6.33
N ILE A 201 -6.49 3.76 -6.51
CA ILE A 201 -7.88 4.25 -6.49
C ILE A 201 -8.69 3.61 -7.63
N ASP A 202 -8.15 3.57 -8.85
CA ASP A 202 -8.80 2.92 -10.00
C ASP A 202 -9.02 1.42 -9.72
N PHE A 203 -8.05 0.73 -9.10
CA PHE A 203 -8.19 -0.67 -8.71
C PHE A 203 -9.32 -0.88 -7.68
N ILE A 204 -9.33 -0.11 -6.59
CA ILE A 204 -10.37 -0.21 -5.55
C ILE A 204 -11.75 0.09 -6.15
N ASN A 205 -11.85 1.16 -6.96
CA ASN A 205 -13.09 1.49 -7.66
C ASN A 205 -13.54 0.36 -8.62
N GLY A 206 -12.60 -0.29 -9.30
CA GLY A 206 -12.87 -1.47 -10.12
C GLY A 206 -13.51 -2.59 -9.31
N ILE A 207 -12.94 -2.93 -8.14
CA ILE A 207 -13.50 -3.94 -7.22
C ILE A 207 -14.92 -3.56 -6.76
N ILE A 208 -15.13 -2.29 -6.37
CA ILE A 208 -16.44 -1.81 -5.90
C ILE A 208 -17.54 -2.01 -6.96
N ASN A 209 -17.19 -1.85 -8.24
CA ASN A 209 -18.14 -1.93 -9.35
C ASN A 209 -18.36 -3.34 -9.92
N ILE A 210 -17.67 -4.38 -9.44
CA ILE A 210 -17.93 -5.77 -9.86
C ILE A 210 -19.03 -6.37 -8.98
N PRO A 211 -20.19 -6.78 -9.54
CA PRO A 211 -21.33 -7.17 -8.72
C PRO A 211 -21.28 -8.61 -8.18
N ASP A 212 -20.59 -9.52 -8.83
CA ASP A 212 -20.82 -10.95 -8.70
C ASP A 212 -19.73 -11.79 -8.03
N GLY A 213 -18.85 -11.16 -7.26
CA GLY A 213 -17.94 -11.87 -6.35
C GLY A 213 -16.81 -12.69 -6.98
N LYS A 214 -16.59 -12.61 -8.30
CA LYS A 214 -15.56 -13.38 -9.03
C LYS A 214 -14.16 -12.79 -8.96
N TYR A 215 -13.86 -12.05 -7.92
CA TYR A 215 -12.62 -11.27 -7.77
C TYR A 215 -11.98 -11.42 -6.38
N ASP A 216 -12.36 -12.44 -5.64
CA ASP A 216 -11.73 -12.72 -4.35
C ASP A 216 -10.25 -13.05 -4.49
N GLY A 217 -9.48 -12.80 -3.44
CA GLY A 217 -8.09 -13.20 -3.31
C GLY A 217 -7.10 -12.05 -3.30
N ILE A 218 -5.86 -12.40 -3.59
CA ILE A 218 -4.70 -11.50 -3.48
C ILE A 218 -4.38 -10.89 -4.83
N TYR A 219 -4.02 -9.61 -4.83
CA TYR A 219 -3.65 -8.83 -6.00
C TYR A 219 -2.40 -8.00 -5.71
N ASN A 220 -1.41 -8.07 -6.58
CA ASN A 220 -0.31 -7.13 -6.61
C ASN A 220 -0.74 -5.86 -7.31
N VAL A 221 -0.69 -4.73 -6.61
CA VAL A 221 -1.04 -3.42 -7.16
C VAL A 221 0.22 -2.56 -7.26
N ALA A 222 0.68 -2.36 -8.48
CA ALA A 222 1.86 -1.60 -8.82
C ALA A 222 1.69 -0.96 -10.19
N ASP A 223 2.51 0.02 -10.52
CA ASP A 223 2.57 0.57 -11.87
C ASP A 223 3.07 -0.48 -12.87
N THR A 224 2.72 -0.30 -14.13
CA THR A 224 3.12 -1.24 -15.18
C THR A 224 4.62 -1.20 -15.46
N ASN A 225 5.22 -0.03 -15.30
CA ASN A 225 6.65 0.18 -15.52
C ASN A 225 7.36 0.50 -14.21
N ALA A 226 8.54 -0.05 -14.03
CA ALA A 226 9.44 0.35 -12.96
C ALA A 226 9.90 1.79 -13.18
N ILE A 227 10.18 2.50 -12.09
CA ILE A 227 10.80 3.84 -12.12
C ILE A 227 12.28 3.66 -11.81
N THR A 228 13.15 4.20 -12.68
CA THR A 228 14.60 4.04 -12.51
C THR A 228 15.15 5.02 -11.46
N ALA A 229 16.27 4.66 -10.85
CA ALA A 229 16.96 5.56 -9.93
C ALA A 229 17.32 6.89 -10.60
N LYS A 230 17.70 6.85 -11.88
CA LYS A 230 17.99 8.04 -12.66
C LYS A 230 16.76 8.93 -12.83
N GLU A 231 15.60 8.35 -13.21
CA GLU A 231 14.34 9.11 -13.33
C GLU A 231 13.96 9.78 -12.02
N ILE A 232 14.12 9.09 -10.87
CA ILE A 232 13.86 9.67 -9.55
C ILE A 232 14.79 10.85 -9.28
N ILE A 233 16.11 10.67 -9.49
CA ILE A 233 17.11 11.71 -9.25
C ILE A 233 16.86 12.93 -10.15
N ASP A 234 16.60 12.72 -11.43
CA ASP A 234 16.34 13.80 -12.39
C ASP A 234 15.09 14.59 -12.00
N TYR A 235 14.04 13.91 -11.57
CA TYR A 235 12.81 14.54 -11.09
C TYR A 235 13.05 15.36 -9.81
N GLU A 236 13.69 14.78 -8.80
CA GLU A 236 13.93 15.45 -7.52
C GLU A 236 14.89 16.64 -7.66
N LYS A 237 15.86 16.56 -8.58
CA LYS A 237 16.72 17.70 -8.96
C LYS A 237 15.92 18.84 -9.60
N ALA A 238 15.05 18.51 -10.56
CA ALA A 238 14.23 19.52 -11.24
C ALA A 238 13.31 20.28 -10.27
N HIS A 239 12.96 19.65 -9.14
CA HIS A 239 12.16 20.26 -8.06
C HIS A 239 13.01 20.83 -6.91
N HIS A 240 14.34 20.92 -7.06
CA HIS A 240 15.27 21.44 -6.05
C HIS A 240 15.22 20.71 -4.68
N ARG A 241 14.86 19.42 -4.67
CA ARG A 241 14.72 18.62 -3.47
C ARG A 241 15.95 17.78 -3.10
N ILE A 242 16.92 17.68 -4.00
CA ILE A 242 18.24 17.08 -3.77
C ILE A 242 19.35 17.98 -4.28
N GLY A 243 20.44 18.07 -3.53
CA GLY A 243 21.60 18.89 -3.85
C GLY A 243 22.63 18.12 -4.69
N ALA A 244 23.48 17.37 -4.04
CA ALA A 244 24.55 16.62 -4.68
C ALA A 244 24.10 15.22 -5.10
N VAL A 245 24.73 14.69 -6.16
CA VAL A 245 24.60 13.28 -6.56
C VAL A 245 26.00 12.67 -6.59
N ILE A 246 26.14 11.56 -5.88
CA ILE A 246 27.40 10.80 -5.83
C ILE A 246 27.22 9.50 -6.61
N GLN A 247 28.04 9.33 -7.63
CA GLN A 247 28.12 8.07 -8.35
C GLN A 247 28.94 7.06 -7.55
N LYS A 248 28.38 5.87 -7.30
CA LYS A 248 29.05 4.76 -6.62
C LYS A 248 29.41 3.70 -7.67
N ASN A 249 30.69 3.36 -7.71
CA ASN A 249 31.21 2.23 -8.49
C ASN A 249 31.40 1.07 -7.52
N GLY A 250 30.56 0.03 -7.63
CA GLY A 250 30.64 -1.16 -6.79
C GLY A 250 29.42 -1.41 -5.91
N THR A 251 29.39 -2.57 -5.29
CA THR A 251 28.36 -2.97 -4.33
C THR A 251 28.53 -2.20 -3.03
N MET A 252 27.54 -1.45 -2.61
CA MET A 252 27.48 -1.01 -1.22
C MET A 252 27.30 -2.26 -0.34
N ALA A 253 28.27 -2.51 0.53
CA ALA A 253 28.11 -3.50 1.58
C ALA A 253 26.98 -3.04 2.50
N ILE A 254 25.89 -3.83 2.54
CA ILE A 254 24.81 -3.62 3.48
C ILE A 254 25.37 -3.85 4.88
N SER A 255 25.37 -2.84 5.69
CA SER A 255 25.50 -3.00 7.13
C SER A 255 24.24 -3.67 7.66
N ILE A 256 24.17 -4.99 7.58
CA ILE A 256 23.17 -5.77 8.28
C ILE A 256 23.53 -5.67 9.75
N ASN A 257 22.86 -4.79 10.48
CA ASN A 257 22.94 -4.77 11.92
C ASN A 257 22.29 -6.06 12.43
N LYS A 258 23.12 -7.01 12.84
CA LYS A 258 22.77 -8.37 13.31
C LYS A 258 21.88 -8.43 14.55
N GLY A 259 21.29 -7.33 14.99
CA GLY A 259 20.50 -7.28 16.22
C GLY A 259 19.02 -7.02 16.07
N LYS A 260 18.59 -6.30 15.05
CA LYS A 260 17.17 -6.09 14.66
C LYS A 260 17.23 -5.79 13.17
N MET A 261 16.70 -6.67 12.33
CA MET A 261 16.76 -6.54 10.89
C MET A 261 16.09 -5.22 10.43
N LYS A 262 16.85 -4.15 10.46
CA LYS A 262 16.60 -2.99 9.62
C LYS A 262 17.29 -3.28 8.29
N THR A 263 16.60 -3.92 7.41
CA THR A 263 16.98 -3.97 6.00
C THR A 263 16.73 -2.60 5.43
N ASP A 264 17.77 -1.79 5.35
CA ASP A 264 17.71 -0.50 4.70
C ASP A 264 17.69 -0.73 3.19
N TYR A 265 16.50 -0.88 2.62
CA TYR A 265 16.27 -1.13 1.18
C TYR A 265 16.66 0.06 0.29
N ARG A 266 17.10 1.17 0.87
CA ARG A 266 17.33 2.44 0.18
C ARG A 266 18.55 2.42 -0.72
N TYR A 267 19.54 1.57 -0.44
CA TYR A 267 20.86 1.65 -1.08
C TYR A 267 21.27 0.40 -1.84
N PHE A 268 20.30 -0.41 -2.25
CA PHE A 268 20.62 -1.60 -3.03
C PHE A 268 20.92 -1.26 -4.48
N ASP A 269 22.04 -1.76 -4.98
CA ASP A 269 22.20 -2.00 -6.40
C ASP A 269 21.33 -3.21 -6.78
N PRO A 270 20.15 -3.01 -7.39
CA PRO A 270 19.26 -4.09 -7.76
C PRO A 270 19.89 -5.08 -8.73
N SER A 271 20.94 -4.65 -9.45
CA SER A 271 21.61 -5.50 -10.43
C SER A 271 22.46 -6.59 -9.81
N THR A 272 22.90 -6.44 -8.56
CA THR A 272 23.82 -7.37 -7.91
C THR A 272 23.19 -8.18 -6.78
N THR A 273 22.24 -7.60 -6.06
CA THR A 273 21.69 -8.18 -4.84
C THR A 273 20.23 -8.60 -4.99
N PHE A 274 19.44 -7.89 -5.78
CA PHE A 274 18.00 -8.09 -5.95
C PHE A 274 17.64 -7.83 -7.40
N ASN A 275 17.78 -8.87 -8.19
CA ASN A 275 17.56 -8.77 -9.63
C ASN A 275 16.10 -8.64 -10.00
N ASN A 276 15.21 -8.11 -9.23
CA ASN A 276 13.89 -7.69 -9.69
C ASN A 276 12.97 -7.40 -8.51
N TRP A 277 12.87 -6.16 -8.15
CA TRP A 277 11.70 -5.62 -7.50
C TRP A 277 10.57 -5.40 -8.52
N TYR A 278 10.57 -6.17 -9.60
CA TYR A 278 9.48 -6.12 -10.55
C TYR A 278 8.29 -6.88 -10.00
N ILE A 279 7.26 -6.14 -9.68
CA ILE A 279 5.99 -6.68 -9.21
C ILE A 279 5.09 -6.93 -10.42
N ASP A 280 4.74 -8.18 -10.65
CA ASP A 280 3.76 -8.54 -11.69
C ASP A 280 2.37 -8.11 -11.25
N ASN A 281 1.80 -7.15 -11.97
CA ASN A 281 0.47 -6.59 -11.73
C ASN A 281 -0.59 -7.11 -12.70
N THR A 282 -0.29 -8.16 -13.45
CA THR A 282 -1.16 -8.69 -14.52
C THR A 282 -2.55 -9.05 -14.01
N LYS A 283 -2.65 -9.57 -12.80
CA LYS A 283 -3.95 -9.91 -12.18
C LYS A 283 -4.75 -8.65 -11.86
N ALA A 284 -4.14 -7.63 -11.29
CA ALA A 284 -4.80 -6.36 -10.96
C ALA A 284 -5.26 -5.60 -12.21
N ARG A 285 -4.49 -5.67 -13.31
CA ARG A 285 -4.89 -5.05 -14.59
C ARG A 285 -6.14 -5.63 -15.23
N ARG A 286 -6.58 -6.80 -14.83
CA ARG A 286 -7.88 -7.36 -15.24
C ARG A 286 -9.06 -6.67 -14.52
N ILE A 287 -8.78 -6.02 -13.40
CA ILE A 287 -9.76 -5.25 -12.61
C ILE A 287 -9.81 -3.80 -13.07
N ALA A 288 -8.63 -3.19 -13.25
CA ALA A 288 -8.50 -1.80 -13.68
C ALA A 288 -7.24 -1.65 -14.56
N PRO A 289 -7.22 -0.72 -15.53
CA PRO A 289 -6.15 -0.62 -16.52
C PRO A 289 -4.78 -0.20 -15.96
N LEU A 290 -4.70 0.33 -14.73
CA LEU A 290 -3.49 0.82 -14.05
C LEU A 290 -2.59 1.65 -14.97
N ARG A 291 -3.17 2.69 -15.57
CA ARG A 291 -2.56 3.49 -16.66
C ARG A 291 -1.70 4.65 -16.19
N TRP A 292 -1.76 4.97 -14.89
CA TRP A 292 -0.99 6.06 -14.32
C TRP A 292 0.46 5.65 -14.15
N SER A 293 1.36 6.59 -14.31
CA SER A 293 2.80 6.39 -14.21
C SER A 293 3.46 7.66 -13.69
N PHE A 294 4.75 7.59 -13.38
CA PHE A 294 5.53 8.73 -12.95
C PHE A 294 5.54 9.89 -13.95
N LYS A 295 5.34 9.60 -15.24
CA LYS A 295 5.33 10.60 -16.31
C LYS A 295 3.99 11.29 -16.53
N ASN A 296 2.90 10.72 -16.05
CA ASN A 296 1.54 11.22 -16.26
C ASN A 296 0.67 11.29 -14.99
N THR A 297 1.30 11.20 -13.82
CA THR A 297 0.61 11.46 -12.53
C THR A 297 0.25 12.94 -12.44
N LYS A 298 -0.83 13.22 -11.70
CA LYS A 298 -1.35 14.58 -11.48
C LYS A 298 -0.80 15.15 -10.20
#